data_9a036bf5cc9a386692d3efc5144d76b9
#
_entry.id   9a036bf5cc9a386692d3efc5144d76b9
#
_cell.length_a   1.000
_cell.length_b   1.000
_cell.length_c   1.000
_cell.angle_alpha   90.00
_cell.angle_beta   90.00
_cell.angle_gamma   90.00
#
_symmetry.space_group_name_H-M   'P 1'
#
loop_
_entity.id
_entity.type
_entity.pdbx_description
1 polymer ?
#
loop_
_entity_poly.entity_id
_entity_poly.type
_entity_poly.pdbx_seq_one_letter_code
_entity_poly.pdbx_strand_id
1 'polypeptide(L)'
;MNIMVPENEEIEAAGDKGLFNEMEKIFFDSEVHVNSFRRILDAIHLNIDVRLSGSFFSLTKENKIEILKNLEKNMYDEFQILKESIFGTYYSDSEVLKKIGWDNDFINKTEAKENVWNPKILEKVKKIEPFWKKI
;
A
#
# COMPACT_ATOMS: atom_id res chain seq x y z
N MET A 1 2.40 8.13 -8.04
CA MET A 1 3.09 7.14 -7.17
C MET A 1 4.21 7.79 -6.37
N ASN A 2 5.22 8.45 -6.95
CA ASN A 2 6.41 8.99 -6.23
C ASN A 2 6.12 9.97 -5.09
N ILE A 3 5.01 10.71 -5.11
CA ILE A 3 4.64 11.61 -4.02
C ILE A 3 4.09 10.83 -2.82
N MET A 4 3.42 9.72 -3.07
CA MET A 4 2.81 8.86 -2.03
C MET A 4 3.84 7.91 -1.42
N VAL A 5 4.75 7.41 -2.24
CA VAL A 5 5.89 6.57 -1.84
C VAL A 5 7.15 7.15 -2.45
N PRO A 6 7.76 8.14 -1.78
CA PRO A 6 9.00 8.76 -2.24
C PRO A 6 10.20 7.83 -2.05
N GLU A 7 11.26 8.11 -2.77
CA GLU A 7 12.56 7.46 -2.57
C GLU A 7 13.12 7.70 -1.16
N ASN A 8 13.92 6.78 -0.71
CA ASN A 8 14.80 6.94 0.44
C ASN A 8 16.22 6.48 0.07
N GLU A 9 17.14 6.45 1.04
CA GLU A 9 18.56 6.11 0.83
C GLU A 9 18.76 4.70 0.22
N GLU A 10 17.82 3.80 0.39
CA GLU A 10 17.97 2.39 0.01
C GLU A 10 16.99 1.94 -1.07
N ILE A 11 15.85 2.61 -1.20
CA ILE A 11 14.75 2.16 -2.04
C ILE A 11 14.25 3.29 -2.94
N GLU A 12 14.12 2.99 -4.23
CA GLU A 12 13.59 3.90 -5.23
C GLU A 12 12.10 4.23 -5.00
N ALA A 13 11.69 5.41 -5.45
CA ALA A 13 10.30 5.80 -5.42
C ALA A 13 9.40 4.85 -6.24
N ALA A 14 8.16 4.65 -5.79
CA ALA A 14 7.26 3.66 -6.39
C ALA A 14 7.02 3.85 -7.90
N GLY A 15 7.00 5.10 -8.39
CA GLY A 15 6.82 5.37 -9.82
C GLY A 15 8.09 5.10 -10.64
N ASP A 16 9.26 5.34 -10.05
CA ASP A 16 10.55 5.18 -10.74
C ASP A 16 10.90 3.69 -10.87
N LYS A 17 10.45 2.84 -9.95
CA LYS A 17 10.54 1.38 -10.09
C LYS A 17 9.68 0.81 -11.24
N GLY A 18 8.88 1.63 -11.91
CA GLY A 18 8.05 1.16 -13.02
C GLY A 18 6.91 0.22 -12.62
N LEU A 19 6.49 0.22 -11.37
CA LEU A 19 5.46 -0.69 -10.83
C LEU A 19 4.05 -0.43 -11.36
N PHE A 20 3.86 0.58 -12.22
CA PHE A 20 2.56 0.86 -12.84
C PHE A 20 2.02 -0.34 -13.63
N ASN A 21 2.86 -1.02 -14.39
CA ASN A 21 2.44 -2.18 -15.19
C ASN A 21 2.00 -3.35 -14.29
N GLU A 22 2.61 -3.52 -13.14
CA GLU A 22 2.19 -4.56 -12.18
C GLU A 22 0.86 -4.17 -11.50
N MET A 23 0.70 -2.90 -11.12
CA MET A 23 -0.56 -2.39 -10.60
C MET A 23 -1.70 -2.54 -11.61
N GLU A 24 -1.42 -2.29 -12.91
CA GLU A 24 -2.38 -2.47 -13.98
C GLU A 24 -2.86 -3.93 -14.07
N LYS A 25 -1.94 -4.89 -14.08
CA LYS A 25 -2.28 -6.33 -14.13
C LYS A 25 -3.12 -6.79 -12.95
N ILE A 26 -2.89 -6.23 -11.76
CA ILE A 26 -3.55 -6.67 -10.53
C ILE A 26 -4.96 -6.06 -10.40
N PHE A 27 -5.11 -4.78 -10.75
CA PHE A 27 -6.31 -4.03 -10.36
C PHE A 27 -7.20 -3.61 -11.53
N PHE A 28 -6.75 -3.61 -12.78
CA PHE A 28 -7.51 -3.07 -13.90
C PHE A 28 -8.62 -3.99 -14.44
N ASP A 29 -8.68 -5.24 -13.99
CA ASP A 29 -9.82 -6.13 -14.24
C ASP A 29 -11.01 -5.84 -13.30
N SER A 30 -10.80 -5.03 -12.26
CA SER A 30 -11.84 -4.64 -11.32
C SER A 30 -12.45 -3.28 -11.71
N GLU A 31 -13.73 -3.28 -12.06
CA GLU A 31 -14.45 -2.03 -12.36
C GLU A 31 -14.41 -1.01 -11.22
N VAL A 32 -14.40 -1.47 -9.97
CA VAL A 32 -14.33 -0.60 -8.80
C VAL A 32 -13.01 0.17 -8.78
N HIS A 33 -11.89 -0.51 -9.03
CA HIS A 33 -10.57 0.13 -9.07
C HIS A 33 -10.45 1.08 -10.26
N VAL A 34 -10.83 0.64 -11.45
CA VAL A 34 -10.78 1.47 -12.67
C VAL A 34 -11.63 2.73 -12.52
N ASN A 35 -12.84 2.61 -11.99
CA ASN A 35 -13.72 3.77 -11.80
C ASN A 35 -13.15 4.73 -10.73
N SER A 36 -12.60 4.20 -9.64
CA SER A 36 -11.97 5.02 -8.60
C SER A 36 -10.76 5.78 -9.14
N PHE A 37 -9.89 5.10 -9.90
CA PHE A 37 -8.73 5.75 -10.52
C PHE A 37 -9.15 6.84 -11.51
N ARG A 38 -10.15 6.56 -12.35
CA ARG A 38 -10.68 7.53 -13.31
C ARG A 38 -11.21 8.77 -12.59
N ARG A 39 -12.03 8.61 -11.55
CA ARG A 39 -12.59 9.72 -10.78
C ARG A 39 -11.51 10.58 -10.13
N ILE A 40 -10.46 9.96 -9.57
CA ILE A 40 -9.30 10.69 -9.01
C ILE A 40 -8.55 11.44 -10.11
N LEU A 41 -8.30 10.82 -11.26
CA LEU A 41 -7.63 11.48 -12.39
C LEU A 41 -8.44 12.64 -12.93
N ASP A 42 -9.75 12.47 -13.07
CA ASP A 42 -10.66 13.54 -13.52
C ASP A 42 -10.65 14.73 -12.54
N ALA A 43 -10.68 14.45 -11.24
CA ALA A 43 -10.60 15.49 -10.22
C ALA A 43 -9.25 16.24 -10.25
N ILE A 44 -8.13 15.54 -10.50
CA ILE A 44 -6.81 16.16 -10.73
C ILE A 44 -6.85 17.06 -11.97
N HIS A 45 -7.38 16.58 -13.09
CA HIS A 45 -7.46 17.35 -14.33
C HIS A 45 -8.38 18.57 -14.23
N LEU A 46 -9.44 18.50 -13.41
CA LEU A 46 -10.36 19.62 -13.17
C LEU A 46 -9.82 20.64 -12.17
N ASN A 47 -8.75 20.32 -11.44
CA ASN A 47 -8.13 21.22 -10.48
C ASN A 47 -7.60 22.49 -11.19
N ILE A 48 -7.88 23.66 -10.62
CA ILE A 48 -7.54 24.97 -11.22
C ILE A 48 -6.03 25.10 -11.39
N ASP A 49 -5.24 24.75 -10.40
CA ASP A 49 -3.78 24.89 -10.45
C ASP A 49 -3.16 23.97 -11.50
N VAL A 50 -3.70 22.77 -11.66
CA VAL A 50 -3.28 21.82 -12.71
C VAL A 50 -3.60 22.40 -14.10
N ARG A 51 -4.78 22.99 -14.26
CA ARG A 51 -5.19 23.61 -15.55
C ARG A 51 -4.36 24.82 -15.89
N LEU A 52 -4.04 25.66 -14.92
CA LEU A 52 -3.21 26.85 -15.11
C LEU A 52 -1.76 26.50 -15.42
N SER A 53 -1.22 25.47 -14.79
CA SER A 53 0.15 24.99 -15.03
C SER A 53 0.29 24.09 -16.27
N GLY A 54 -0.82 23.71 -16.89
CA GLY A 54 -0.90 22.82 -18.06
C GLY A 54 -0.72 21.33 -17.72
N SER A 55 -0.22 20.98 -16.54
CA SER A 55 -0.02 19.58 -16.14
C SER A 55 0.17 19.48 -14.62
N PHE A 56 -0.33 18.38 -14.02
CA PHE A 56 0.00 18.01 -12.64
C PHE A 56 1.50 17.86 -12.42
N PHE A 57 2.23 17.36 -13.43
CA PHE A 57 3.69 17.19 -13.34
C PHE A 57 4.47 18.49 -13.27
N SER A 58 3.93 19.58 -13.82
CA SER A 58 4.54 20.92 -13.81
C SER A 58 4.43 21.65 -12.48
N LEU A 59 3.58 21.16 -11.56
CA LEU A 59 3.40 21.76 -10.24
C LEU A 59 4.61 21.51 -9.33
N THR A 60 4.77 22.37 -8.32
CA THR A 60 5.72 22.13 -7.23
C THR A 60 5.34 20.91 -6.41
N LYS A 61 6.28 20.35 -5.66
CA LYS A 61 6.01 19.19 -4.79
C LYS A 61 4.95 19.51 -3.74
N GLU A 62 5.01 20.69 -3.17
CA GLU A 62 4.08 21.19 -2.16
C GLU A 62 2.64 21.26 -2.71
N ASN A 63 2.45 21.87 -3.88
CA ASN A 63 1.15 21.95 -4.54
C ASN A 63 0.58 20.58 -4.89
N LYS A 64 1.44 19.66 -5.37
CA LYS A 64 1.03 18.28 -5.63
C LYS A 64 0.54 17.58 -4.37
N ILE A 65 1.26 17.76 -3.25
CA ILE A 65 0.88 17.18 -1.95
C ILE A 65 -0.44 17.78 -1.46
N GLU A 66 -0.63 19.09 -1.61
CA GLU A 66 -1.87 19.75 -1.20
C GLU A 66 -3.07 19.24 -1.99
N ILE A 67 -2.95 19.11 -3.31
CA ILE A 67 -4.00 18.53 -4.16
C ILE A 67 -4.34 17.10 -3.69
N LEU A 68 -3.34 16.25 -3.46
CA LEU A 68 -3.57 14.89 -3.03
C LEU A 68 -4.24 14.81 -1.65
N LYS A 69 -3.85 15.67 -0.69
CA LYS A 69 -4.51 15.77 0.62
C LYS A 69 -5.97 16.23 0.50
N ASN A 70 -6.26 17.15 -0.39
CA ASN A 70 -7.62 17.61 -0.66
C ASN A 70 -8.47 16.48 -1.28
N LEU A 71 -7.91 15.68 -2.18
CA LEU A 71 -8.56 14.51 -2.75
C LEU A 71 -8.81 13.44 -1.68
N GLU A 72 -7.83 13.15 -0.83
CA GLU A 72 -7.99 12.21 0.30
C GLU A 72 -9.14 12.61 1.22
N LYS A 73 -9.31 13.92 1.45
CA LYS A 73 -10.39 14.44 2.29
C LYS A 73 -11.76 14.40 1.62
N ASN A 74 -11.83 14.74 0.33
CA ASN A 74 -13.10 14.96 -0.38
C ASN A 74 -13.59 13.76 -1.17
N MET A 75 -12.71 12.81 -1.48
CA MET A 75 -12.96 11.57 -2.24
C MET A 75 -12.32 10.40 -1.50
N TYR A 76 -12.70 10.25 -0.23
CA TYR A 76 -12.03 9.33 0.69
C TYR A 76 -12.00 7.90 0.18
N ASP A 77 -13.14 7.37 -0.25
CA ASP A 77 -13.25 5.96 -0.66
C ASP A 77 -12.41 5.67 -1.91
N GLU A 78 -12.51 6.52 -2.93
CA GLU A 78 -11.71 6.39 -4.14
C GLU A 78 -10.21 6.54 -3.88
N PHE A 79 -9.87 7.47 -2.97
CA PHE A 79 -8.48 7.71 -2.61
C PHE A 79 -7.89 6.57 -1.79
N GLN A 80 -8.68 5.92 -0.91
CA GLN A 80 -8.23 4.72 -0.20
C GLN A 80 -7.95 3.57 -1.19
N ILE A 81 -8.83 3.34 -2.17
CA ILE A 81 -8.60 2.33 -3.21
C ILE A 81 -7.30 2.62 -3.97
N LEU A 82 -7.07 3.88 -4.37
CA LEU A 82 -5.81 4.27 -5.02
C LEU A 82 -4.60 4.03 -4.12
N LYS A 83 -4.69 4.42 -2.86
CA LYS A 83 -3.61 4.27 -1.87
C LYS A 83 -3.27 2.81 -1.62
N GLU A 84 -4.28 1.98 -1.38
CA GLU A 84 -4.12 0.54 -1.15
C GLU A 84 -3.52 -0.15 -2.38
N SER A 85 -3.95 0.24 -3.58
CA SER A 85 -3.40 -0.30 -4.83
C SER A 85 -1.93 0.04 -5.00
N ILE A 86 -1.53 1.29 -4.73
CA ILE A 86 -0.13 1.73 -4.83
C ILE A 86 0.72 1.02 -3.77
N PHE A 87 0.28 1.02 -2.51
CA PHE A 87 1.02 0.41 -1.42
C PHE A 87 1.08 -1.12 -1.55
N GLY A 88 -0.05 -1.75 -1.93
CA GLY A 88 -0.12 -3.17 -2.17
C GLY A 88 0.88 -3.62 -3.23
N THR A 89 0.92 -2.92 -4.38
CA THR A 89 1.88 -3.23 -5.44
C THR A 89 3.32 -3.00 -4.99
N TYR A 90 3.60 -1.87 -4.33
CA TYR A 90 4.95 -1.52 -3.91
C TYR A 90 5.52 -2.48 -2.86
N TYR A 91 4.75 -2.76 -1.82
CA TYR A 91 5.19 -3.67 -0.74
C TYR A 91 5.02 -5.16 -1.08
N SER A 92 4.51 -5.49 -2.26
CA SER A 92 4.55 -6.85 -2.81
C SER A 92 5.75 -7.09 -3.73
N ASP A 93 6.48 -6.04 -4.08
CA ASP A 93 7.69 -6.16 -4.89
C ASP A 93 8.80 -6.87 -4.10
N SER A 94 9.38 -7.91 -4.70
CA SER A 94 10.34 -8.79 -4.03
C SER A 94 11.63 -8.07 -3.61
N GLU A 95 12.05 -7.06 -4.36
CA GLU A 95 13.23 -6.26 -4.04
C GLU A 95 12.94 -5.31 -2.86
N VAL A 96 11.75 -4.69 -2.85
CA VAL A 96 11.30 -3.86 -1.73
C VAL A 96 11.21 -4.70 -0.46
N LEU A 97 10.54 -5.86 -0.53
CA LEU A 97 10.41 -6.78 0.60
C LEU A 97 11.79 -7.16 1.17
N LYS A 98 12.72 -7.51 0.29
CA LYS A 98 14.09 -7.86 0.71
C LYS A 98 14.81 -6.70 1.41
N LYS A 99 14.68 -5.48 0.88
CA LYS A 99 15.32 -4.29 1.45
C LYS A 99 14.74 -3.86 2.81
N ILE A 100 13.43 -4.07 3.02
CA ILE A 100 12.81 -3.82 4.33
C ILE A 100 12.99 -4.98 5.33
N GLY A 101 13.80 -5.98 4.97
CA GLY A 101 14.08 -7.12 5.85
C GLY A 101 12.98 -8.18 5.89
N TRP A 102 12.00 -8.11 4.98
CA TRP A 102 10.98 -9.13 4.82
C TRP A 102 11.50 -10.21 3.86
N ASP A 103 12.29 -11.13 4.42
CA ASP A 103 12.82 -12.23 3.63
C ASP A 103 11.74 -13.28 3.39
N ASN A 104 11.45 -13.56 2.12
CA ASN A 104 10.57 -14.68 1.73
C ASN A 104 11.09 -16.03 2.22
N ASP A 105 12.37 -16.13 2.56
CA ASP A 105 12.95 -17.28 3.24
C ASP A 105 12.28 -17.59 4.57
N PHE A 106 11.67 -16.61 5.24
CA PHE A 106 10.87 -16.88 6.44
C PHE A 106 9.61 -17.68 6.12
N ILE A 107 8.94 -17.38 5.01
CA ILE A 107 7.77 -18.14 4.54
C ILE A 107 8.21 -19.52 4.05
N ASN A 108 9.35 -19.61 3.37
CA ASN A 108 9.89 -20.86 2.83
C ASN A 108 10.60 -21.72 3.92
N LYS A 109 11.22 -21.07 4.91
CA LYS A 109 11.84 -21.77 6.08
C LYS A 109 10.81 -22.19 7.11
N THR A 110 9.68 -21.52 7.20
CA THR A 110 8.48 -22.02 7.86
C THR A 110 7.71 -22.96 6.92
N GLU A 111 8.44 -23.78 6.15
CA GLU A 111 7.81 -24.95 5.58
C GLU A 111 7.01 -25.64 6.69
N ALA A 112 5.75 -25.86 6.39
CA ALA A 112 4.73 -26.39 7.29
C ALA A 112 5.10 -27.72 7.99
N LYS A 113 6.31 -28.20 7.87
CA LYS A 113 6.85 -29.39 8.52
C LYS A 113 7.15 -29.22 10.00
N GLU A 114 7.37 -27.99 10.49
CA GLU A 114 7.76 -27.77 11.88
C GLU A 114 6.69 -27.14 12.76
N ASN A 115 5.62 -26.62 12.16
CA ASN A 115 4.44 -26.18 12.90
C ASN A 115 3.40 -27.30 13.07
N VAL A 116 3.85 -28.53 13.27
CA VAL A 116 2.98 -29.53 13.85
C VAL A 116 2.56 -29.02 15.21
N TRP A 117 1.27 -28.67 15.32
CA TRP A 117 0.64 -28.27 16.56
C TRP A 117 1.10 -29.18 17.71
N ASN A 118 1.86 -28.61 18.64
CA ASN A 118 2.36 -29.35 19.79
C ASN A 118 1.39 -29.13 20.99
N PRO A 119 0.53 -30.10 21.29
CA PRO A 119 -0.46 -29.95 22.37
C PRO A 119 0.19 -29.75 23.75
N LYS A 120 1.47 -30.09 23.93
CA LYS A 120 2.22 -29.87 25.17
C LYS A 120 2.39 -28.38 25.51
N ILE A 121 2.30 -27.48 24.51
CA ILE A 121 2.32 -26.03 24.74
C ILE A 121 1.10 -25.62 25.59
N LEU A 122 -0.06 -26.23 25.35
CA LEU A 122 -1.28 -25.96 26.12
C LEU A 122 -1.22 -26.48 27.56
N GLU A 123 -0.40 -27.48 27.86
CA GLU A 123 -0.28 -27.98 29.24
C GLU A 123 0.29 -26.92 30.20
N LYS A 124 1.19 -26.06 29.67
CA LYS A 124 1.71 -24.93 30.45
C LYS A 124 0.64 -23.84 30.65
N VAL A 125 -0.15 -23.55 29.63
CA VAL A 125 -1.21 -22.55 29.69
C VAL A 125 -2.37 -23.01 30.59
N LYS A 126 -2.70 -24.30 30.60
CA LYS A 126 -3.74 -24.85 31.49
C LYS A 126 -3.38 -24.76 32.98
N LYS A 127 -2.11 -24.60 33.32
CA LYS A 127 -1.63 -24.44 34.71
C LYS A 127 -1.61 -22.98 35.18
N ILE A 128 -1.85 -22.04 34.27
CA ILE A 128 -1.94 -20.61 34.60
C ILE A 128 -3.33 -20.32 35.15
N GLU A 129 -3.42 -19.71 36.33
CA GLU A 129 -4.69 -19.28 36.88
C GLU A 129 -5.39 -18.29 35.92
N PRO A 130 -6.73 -18.41 35.75
CA PRO A 130 -7.45 -17.49 34.89
C PRO A 130 -7.25 -16.05 35.33
N PHE A 131 -6.77 -15.20 34.44
CA PHE A 131 -6.57 -13.78 34.69
C PHE A 131 -7.87 -12.95 34.58
N TRP A 132 -8.96 -13.58 34.11
CA TRP A 132 -10.29 -12.96 34.06
C TRP A 132 -11.06 -13.24 35.37
N LYS A 133 -11.66 -12.22 35.92
CA LYS A 133 -12.64 -12.38 37.01
C LYS A 133 -13.99 -12.78 36.43
N LYS A 134 -14.63 -13.83 36.97
CA LYS A 134 -16.06 -14.02 36.73
C LYS A 134 -16.81 -12.82 37.32
N ILE A 135 -17.56 -12.11 36.49
CA ILE A 135 -18.51 -11.08 36.89
C ILE A 135 -19.75 -11.79 37.39
#